data_ba048b2d8b31d45d11f6d5eadabb8686
#
_entry.id   ba048b2d8b31d45d11f6d5eadabb8686
#
_cell.length_a   1.000
_cell.length_b   1.000
_cell.length_c   1.000
_cell.angle_alpha   90.00
_cell.angle_beta   90.00
_cell.angle_gamma   90.00
#
_symmetry.space_group_name_H-M   'P 1'
#
loop_
_entity.id
_entity.type
_entity.pdbx_description
1 polymer ?
#
loop_
_entity_poly.entity_id
_entity_poly.type
_entity_poly.pdbx_seq_one_letter_code
_entity_poly.pdbx_strand_id
1 'polypeptide(L)'
;MRAGLGNLATGLRPPATGHDNPHYFDDAACVRACVLAVAHPGDPRLAADLAEFDARYTQDGDGVHGARAMAAAVSLALTGAPVEACVAAALTELPEETEIGRNARHALHLARTTGPAFALIPALEHEIVDHVYSYGIAAAETVPVALALATAARGRIAEAVPAAACLSRVADSAPALVGALTGALGGATAIPATWRDTCRTLSGCALPRLTGTDLVELAGLLEAAQPPLPGG
;
A
#
# COMPACT_ATOMS: atom_id res chain seq x y z
N MET A 1 -15.27 -3.65 1.07
CA MET A 1 -15.45 -4.65 -0.04
C MET A 1 -16.88 -5.23 -0.10
N ARG A 2 -17.43 -5.81 0.96
CA ARG A 2 -18.76 -6.48 0.95
C ARG A 2 -19.89 -5.54 0.49
N ALA A 3 -19.91 -4.28 0.96
CA ALA A 3 -20.91 -3.30 0.56
C ALA A 3 -20.82 -2.95 -0.93
N GLY A 4 -19.61 -2.65 -1.45
CA GLY A 4 -19.42 -2.38 -2.88
C GLY A 4 -19.85 -3.54 -3.79
N LEU A 5 -19.55 -4.79 -3.39
CA LEU A 5 -20.04 -5.98 -4.12
C LEU A 5 -21.57 -6.11 -4.03
N GLY A 6 -22.18 -5.78 -2.88
CA GLY A 6 -23.63 -5.70 -2.71
C GLY A 6 -24.24 -4.67 -3.66
N ASN A 7 -23.62 -3.49 -3.74
CA ASN A 7 -24.04 -2.42 -4.65
C ASN A 7 -24.01 -2.87 -6.11
N LEU A 8 -22.95 -3.59 -6.53
CA LEU A 8 -22.90 -4.20 -7.88
C LEU A 8 -24.07 -5.16 -8.13
N ALA A 9 -24.40 -6.00 -7.14
CA ALA A 9 -25.49 -6.96 -7.25
C ALA A 9 -26.88 -6.28 -7.39
N THR A 10 -27.05 -5.05 -6.87
CA THR A 10 -28.26 -4.24 -7.04
C THR A 10 -28.29 -3.44 -8.35
N GLY A 11 -27.26 -3.56 -9.18
CA GLY A 11 -27.17 -2.92 -10.49
C GLY A 11 -26.37 -1.62 -10.52
N LEU A 12 -25.84 -1.12 -9.39
CA LEU A 12 -24.94 0.02 -9.39
C LEU A 12 -23.65 -0.32 -10.17
N ARG A 13 -22.99 0.70 -10.67
CA ARG A 13 -21.71 0.59 -11.38
C ARG A 13 -20.69 1.57 -10.80
N PRO A 14 -19.39 1.31 -10.92
CA PRO A 14 -18.37 2.29 -10.55
C PRO A 14 -18.58 3.63 -11.30
N PRO A 15 -18.37 4.77 -10.64
CA PRO A 15 -17.86 4.94 -9.27
C PRO A 15 -18.91 4.85 -8.17
N ALA A 16 -20.23 4.79 -8.49
CA ALA A 16 -21.29 4.80 -7.50
C ALA A 16 -21.22 3.63 -6.50
N THR A 17 -20.71 2.46 -6.92
CA THR A 17 -20.51 1.31 -6.04
C THR A 17 -19.54 1.58 -4.89
N GLY A 18 -18.47 2.32 -5.17
CA GLY A 18 -17.51 2.76 -4.16
C GLY A 18 -18.04 3.93 -3.34
N HIS A 19 -18.63 4.92 -4.00
CA HIS A 19 -19.18 6.12 -3.36
C HIS A 19 -20.24 5.77 -2.30
N ASP A 20 -21.15 4.86 -2.60
CA ASP A 20 -22.22 4.44 -1.67
C ASP A 20 -21.77 3.37 -0.66
N ASN A 21 -20.47 3.10 -0.55
CA ASN A 21 -19.92 2.23 0.48
C ASN A 21 -19.67 3.01 1.77
N PRO A 22 -20.20 2.59 2.93
CA PRO A 22 -19.95 3.27 4.22
C PRO A 22 -18.46 3.37 4.60
N HIS A 23 -17.63 2.48 4.06
CA HIS A 23 -16.19 2.46 4.26
C HIS A 23 -15.41 2.84 2.99
N TYR A 24 -15.92 3.78 2.21
CA TYR A 24 -15.31 4.24 0.95
C TYR A 24 -13.90 4.78 1.13
N PHE A 25 -13.57 5.27 2.32
CA PHE A 25 -12.29 5.89 2.69
C PHE A 25 -11.22 4.89 3.15
N ASP A 26 -11.57 3.58 3.24
CA ASP A 26 -10.66 2.57 3.78
C ASP A 26 -9.51 2.22 2.82
N ASP A 27 -8.50 1.56 3.34
CA ASP A 27 -7.25 1.21 2.66
C ASP A 27 -7.29 -0.14 1.92
N ALA A 28 -8.43 -0.80 1.84
CA ALA A 28 -8.51 -2.12 1.20
C ALA A 28 -8.08 -2.10 -0.28
N ALA A 29 -8.36 -1.01 -1.00
CA ALA A 29 -7.87 -0.84 -2.35
C ALA A 29 -6.36 -0.57 -2.41
N CYS A 30 -5.79 0.11 -1.41
CA CYS A 30 -4.36 0.39 -1.33
C CYS A 30 -3.54 -0.91 -1.26
N VAL A 31 -4.02 -1.91 -0.51
CA VAL A 31 -3.40 -3.24 -0.43
C VAL A 31 -3.48 -3.98 -1.78
N ARG A 32 -4.65 -3.97 -2.43
CA ARG A 32 -4.83 -4.59 -3.75
C ARG A 32 -3.99 -3.92 -4.84
N ALA A 33 -3.87 -2.61 -4.79
CA ALA A 33 -3.10 -1.80 -5.73
C ALA A 33 -1.63 -2.22 -5.83
N CYS A 34 -1.04 -2.70 -4.72
CA CYS A 34 0.33 -3.21 -4.72
C CYS A 34 0.52 -4.40 -5.69
N VAL A 35 -0.48 -5.28 -5.80
CA VAL A 35 -0.43 -6.40 -6.75
C VAL A 35 -0.56 -5.92 -8.19
N LEU A 36 -1.41 -4.93 -8.46
CA LEU A 36 -1.54 -4.33 -9.79
C LEU A 36 -0.22 -3.66 -10.22
N ALA A 37 0.45 -2.99 -9.30
CA ALA A 37 1.74 -2.37 -9.55
C ALA A 37 2.83 -3.38 -9.95
N VAL A 38 2.83 -4.57 -9.33
CA VAL A 38 3.78 -5.64 -9.67
C VAL A 38 3.62 -6.09 -11.12
N ALA A 39 2.42 -6.02 -11.69
CA ALA A 39 2.18 -6.35 -13.10
C ALA A 39 2.65 -5.25 -14.08
N HIS A 40 2.99 -4.04 -13.59
CA HIS A 40 3.41 -2.89 -14.41
C HIS A 40 4.64 -2.20 -13.83
N PRO A 41 5.80 -2.90 -13.74
CA PRO A 41 7.02 -2.31 -13.20
C PRO A 41 7.53 -1.19 -14.12
N GLY A 42 7.89 -0.05 -13.50
CA GLY A 42 8.46 1.09 -14.22
C GLY A 42 7.45 1.98 -14.95
N ASP A 43 6.16 1.70 -14.86
CA ASP A 43 5.10 2.58 -15.36
C ASP A 43 4.17 3.01 -14.20
N PRO A 44 4.62 3.95 -13.35
CA PRO A 44 3.86 4.37 -12.19
C PRO A 44 2.50 5.00 -12.56
N ARG A 45 2.40 5.64 -13.74
CA ARG A 45 1.14 6.23 -14.19
C ARG A 45 0.12 5.17 -14.54
N LEU A 46 0.49 4.19 -15.37
CA LEU A 46 -0.41 3.10 -15.74
C LEU A 46 -0.83 2.30 -14.52
N ALA A 47 0.12 2.01 -13.60
CA ALA A 47 -0.17 1.32 -12.35
C ALA A 47 -1.20 2.09 -11.50
N ALA A 48 -1.06 3.42 -11.39
CA ALA A 48 -2.00 4.28 -10.68
C ALA A 48 -3.39 4.30 -11.35
N ASP A 49 -3.46 4.39 -12.67
CA ASP A 49 -4.73 4.43 -13.41
C ASP A 49 -5.49 3.08 -13.29
N LEU A 50 -4.78 1.96 -13.32
CA LEU A 50 -5.37 0.64 -13.09
C LEU A 50 -5.81 0.46 -11.64
N ALA A 51 -5.04 0.97 -10.69
CA ALA A 51 -5.41 0.97 -9.28
C ALA A 51 -6.68 1.81 -9.03
N GLU A 52 -6.84 2.95 -9.69
CA GLU A 52 -8.08 3.73 -9.64
C GLU A 52 -9.26 2.93 -10.19
N PHE A 53 -9.09 2.29 -11.36
CA PHE A 53 -10.15 1.47 -11.95
C PHE A 53 -10.63 0.37 -10.99
N ASP A 54 -9.70 -0.37 -10.34
CA ASP A 54 -10.05 -1.37 -9.33
C ASP A 54 -10.66 -0.75 -8.07
N ALA A 55 -10.06 0.33 -7.56
CA ALA A 55 -10.48 0.95 -6.32
C ALA A 55 -11.95 1.43 -6.36
N ARG A 56 -12.37 2.04 -7.48
CA ARG A 56 -13.72 2.61 -7.64
C ARG A 56 -14.86 1.59 -7.55
N TYR A 57 -14.57 0.30 -7.55
CA TYR A 57 -15.57 -0.72 -7.24
C TYR A 57 -15.98 -0.73 -5.76
N THR A 58 -15.09 -0.31 -4.88
CA THR A 58 -15.27 -0.46 -3.44
C THR A 58 -14.91 0.78 -2.61
N GLN A 59 -14.08 1.68 -3.13
CA GLN A 59 -13.63 2.91 -2.45
C GLN A 59 -13.95 4.16 -3.29
N ASP A 60 -13.85 5.31 -2.62
CA ASP A 60 -13.89 6.65 -3.20
C ASP A 60 -12.97 7.59 -2.41
N GLY A 61 -12.77 8.84 -2.87
CA GLY A 61 -11.96 9.84 -2.18
C GLY A 61 -10.57 9.33 -1.80
N ASP A 62 -10.21 9.45 -0.53
CA ASP A 62 -8.88 9.09 -0.02
C ASP A 62 -8.54 7.60 -0.21
N GLY A 63 -9.52 6.70 -0.23
CA GLY A 63 -9.30 5.29 -0.53
C GLY A 63 -8.80 5.07 -1.97
N VAL A 64 -9.30 5.86 -2.92
CA VAL A 64 -8.84 5.83 -4.33
C VAL A 64 -7.47 6.51 -4.46
N HIS A 65 -7.28 7.68 -3.87
CA HIS A 65 -5.98 8.38 -3.89
C HIS A 65 -4.87 7.53 -3.28
N GLY A 66 -5.14 6.87 -2.15
CA GLY A 66 -4.20 5.96 -1.51
C GLY A 66 -3.83 4.75 -2.39
N ALA A 67 -4.80 4.17 -3.09
CA ALA A 67 -4.56 3.07 -4.02
C ALA A 67 -3.66 3.51 -5.19
N ARG A 68 -3.95 4.66 -5.81
CA ARG A 68 -3.10 5.27 -6.85
C ARG A 68 -1.67 5.49 -6.37
N ALA A 69 -1.53 6.10 -5.19
CA ALA A 69 -0.22 6.41 -4.59
C ALA A 69 0.62 5.15 -4.32
N MET A 70 0.01 4.12 -3.72
CA MET A 70 0.72 2.87 -3.45
C MET A 70 1.11 2.15 -4.73
N ALA A 71 0.24 2.13 -5.75
CA ALA A 71 0.56 1.55 -7.05
C ALA A 71 1.73 2.27 -7.73
N ALA A 72 1.72 3.60 -7.76
CA ALA A 72 2.79 4.40 -8.35
C ALA A 72 4.15 4.15 -7.65
N ALA A 73 4.15 4.16 -6.30
CA ALA A 73 5.36 3.94 -5.52
C ALA A 73 5.94 2.54 -5.74
N VAL A 74 5.12 1.49 -5.68
CA VAL A 74 5.57 0.10 -5.84
C VAL A 74 6.03 -0.17 -7.26
N SER A 75 5.31 0.32 -8.28
CA SER A 75 5.71 0.20 -9.68
C SER A 75 7.11 0.75 -9.93
N LEU A 76 7.40 1.93 -9.40
CA LEU A 76 8.72 2.56 -9.54
C LEU A 76 9.80 1.83 -8.71
N ALA A 77 9.45 1.35 -7.51
CA ALA A 77 10.37 0.61 -6.64
C ALA A 77 10.93 -0.65 -7.32
N LEU A 78 10.13 -1.33 -8.14
CA LEU A 78 10.52 -2.55 -8.86
C LEU A 78 11.62 -2.30 -9.91
N THR A 79 11.90 -1.05 -10.28
CA THR A 79 13.01 -0.70 -11.19
C THR A 79 14.34 -0.44 -10.47
N GLY A 80 14.38 -0.57 -9.15
CA GLY A 80 15.55 -0.23 -8.35
C GLY A 80 15.70 1.28 -8.09
N ALA A 81 14.65 2.06 -8.29
CA ALA A 81 14.65 3.49 -7.98
C ALA A 81 14.83 3.70 -6.45
N PRO A 82 15.46 4.81 -6.02
CA PRO A 82 15.62 5.10 -4.59
C PRO A 82 14.25 5.38 -3.92
N VAL A 83 14.16 5.14 -2.63
CA VAL A 83 12.92 5.31 -1.85
C VAL A 83 12.33 6.72 -1.99
N GLU A 84 13.18 7.73 -2.07
CA GLU A 84 12.77 9.12 -2.23
C GLU A 84 12.02 9.35 -3.56
N ALA A 85 12.47 8.72 -4.64
CA ALA A 85 11.79 8.79 -5.94
C ALA A 85 10.44 8.06 -5.91
N CYS A 86 10.38 6.90 -5.26
CA CYS A 86 9.14 6.15 -5.10
C CYS A 86 8.10 6.93 -4.27
N VAL A 87 8.53 7.56 -3.19
CA VAL A 87 7.70 8.42 -2.35
C VAL A 87 7.25 9.66 -3.12
N ALA A 88 8.13 10.27 -3.93
CA ALA A 88 7.75 11.40 -4.78
C ALA A 88 6.67 10.99 -5.80
N ALA A 89 6.80 9.80 -6.42
CA ALA A 89 5.77 9.27 -7.32
C ALA A 89 4.42 9.08 -6.59
N ALA A 90 4.43 8.55 -5.35
CA ALA A 90 3.22 8.47 -4.54
C ALA A 90 2.59 9.84 -4.30
N LEU A 91 3.39 10.85 -3.95
CA LEU A 91 2.88 12.20 -3.64
C LEU A 91 2.23 12.88 -4.85
N THR A 92 2.58 12.53 -6.09
CA THR A 92 1.90 13.07 -7.29
C THR A 92 0.45 12.63 -7.39
N GLU A 93 0.10 11.49 -6.76
CA GLU A 93 -1.24 10.92 -6.74
C GLU A 93 -2.08 11.36 -5.52
N LEU A 94 -1.48 12.14 -4.60
CA LEU A 94 -2.11 12.60 -3.36
C LEU A 94 -2.35 14.13 -3.42
N PRO A 95 -3.56 14.60 -3.80
CA PRO A 95 -3.88 16.02 -3.87
C PRO A 95 -3.71 16.70 -2.50
N GLU A 96 -3.11 17.90 -2.48
CA GLU A 96 -2.75 18.58 -1.23
C GLU A 96 -3.96 19.01 -0.38
N GLU A 97 -5.10 19.25 -1.03
CA GLU A 97 -6.35 19.64 -0.40
C GLU A 97 -7.09 18.47 0.28
N THR A 98 -6.69 17.24 0.00
CA THR A 98 -7.28 16.03 0.63
C THR A 98 -6.67 15.74 1.99
N GLU A 99 -7.35 14.96 2.80
CA GLU A 99 -6.82 14.54 4.10
C GLU A 99 -5.58 13.68 3.95
N ILE A 100 -5.63 12.67 3.09
CA ILE A 100 -4.49 11.80 2.80
C ILE A 100 -3.28 12.60 2.27
N GLY A 101 -3.51 13.60 1.44
CA GLY A 101 -2.46 14.45 0.87
C GLY A 101 -1.76 15.29 1.94
N ARG A 102 -2.51 15.90 2.85
CA ARG A 102 -1.96 16.65 3.99
C ARG A 102 -1.20 15.74 4.95
N ASN A 103 -1.81 14.62 5.34
CA ASN A 103 -1.21 13.67 6.26
C ASN A 103 0.08 13.06 5.69
N ALA A 104 0.12 12.74 4.40
CA ALA A 104 1.33 12.21 3.77
C ALA A 104 2.50 13.19 3.82
N ARG A 105 2.25 14.47 3.49
CA ARG A 105 3.29 15.52 3.54
C ARG A 105 3.75 15.77 4.96
N HIS A 106 2.82 15.76 5.92
CA HIS A 106 3.15 15.93 7.34
C HIS A 106 3.94 14.74 7.88
N ALA A 107 3.51 13.50 7.63
CA ALA A 107 4.22 12.29 8.04
C ALA A 107 5.64 12.22 7.46
N LEU A 108 5.83 12.63 6.21
CA LEU A 108 7.14 12.72 5.58
C LEU A 108 8.01 13.85 6.17
N HIS A 109 7.41 14.95 6.60
CA HIS A 109 8.14 15.98 7.36
C HIS A 109 8.65 15.40 8.68
N LEU A 110 7.81 14.72 9.44
CA LEU A 110 8.20 14.02 10.68
C LEU A 110 9.32 13.00 10.42
N ALA A 111 9.23 12.20 9.35
CA ALA A 111 10.26 11.23 9.01
C ALA A 111 11.64 11.86 8.74
N ARG A 112 11.68 13.08 8.19
CA ARG A 112 12.94 13.81 7.93
C ARG A 112 13.53 14.45 9.18
N THR A 113 12.70 14.78 10.17
CA THR A 113 13.11 15.56 11.35
C THR A 113 13.33 14.72 12.60
N THR A 114 12.71 13.54 12.71
CA THR A 114 12.71 12.74 13.95
C THR A 114 13.85 11.70 13.99
N GLY A 115 14.28 11.16 12.84
CA GLY A 115 15.36 10.16 12.82
C GLY A 115 14.91 8.76 12.37
N PRO A 116 15.43 7.66 12.97
CA PRO A 116 15.15 6.30 12.51
C PRO A 116 13.68 5.88 12.73
N ALA A 117 13.23 4.84 12.01
CA ALA A 117 11.82 4.45 11.94
C ALA A 117 11.15 4.23 13.31
N PHE A 118 11.84 3.58 14.25
CA PHE A 118 11.27 3.36 15.60
C PHE A 118 11.15 4.64 16.43
N ALA A 119 12.02 5.63 16.23
CA ALA A 119 11.91 6.92 16.91
C ALA A 119 10.73 7.76 16.39
N LEU A 120 10.28 7.48 15.16
CA LEU A 120 9.16 8.17 14.53
C LEU A 120 7.79 7.72 15.05
N ILE A 121 7.69 6.52 15.64
CA ILE A 121 6.42 5.93 16.08
C ILE A 121 5.58 6.85 16.97
N PRO A 122 6.11 7.46 18.06
CA PRO A 122 5.29 8.33 18.90
C PRO A 122 4.72 9.56 18.19
N ALA A 123 5.46 10.14 17.24
CA ALA A 123 5.00 11.27 16.46
C ALA A 123 3.89 10.85 15.47
N LEU A 124 4.04 9.73 14.79
CA LEU A 124 3.00 9.20 13.90
C LEU A 124 1.74 8.84 14.67
N GLU A 125 1.87 8.18 15.82
CA GLU A 125 0.75 7.82 16.68
C GLU A 125 -0.04 9.04 17.14
N HIS A 126 0.65 10.15 17.43
CA HIS A 126 0.03 11.36 17.97
C HIS A 126 -0.53 12.30 16.89
N GLU A 127 0.14 12.39 15.73
CA GLU A 127 -0.11 13.46 14.75
C GLU A 127 -0.80 12.95 13.46
N ILE A 128 -0.76 11.65 13.20
CA ILE A 128 -1.32 11.05 11.99
C ILE A 128 -2.46 10.08 12.29
N VAL A 129 -2.33 9.26 13.35
CA VAL A 129 -3.34 8.24 13.66
C VAL A 129 -4.53 8.87 14.39
N ASP A 130 -5.73 8.68 13.85
CA ASP A 130 -6.97 9.15 14.49
C ASP A 130 -7.45 8.14 15.55
N HIS A 131 -7.60 8.61 16.78
CA HIS A 131 -8.06 7.82 17.92
C HIS A 131 -9.57 7.89 18.15
N VAL A 132 -10.30 8.69 17.40
CA VAL A 132 -11.71 9.01 17.66
C VAL A 132 -12.65 8.41 16.61
N TYR A 133 -12.43 8.70 15.33
CA TYR A 133 -13.37 8.37 14.26
C TYR A 133 -12.92 7.25 13.36
N SER A 134 -11.62 7.12 13.11
CA SER A 134 -11.07 6.04 12.30
C SER A 134 -11.03 4.74 13.10
N TYR A 135 -11.35 3.66 12.44
CA TYR A 135 -11.17 2.30 12.99
C TYR A 135 -9.78 1.73 12.70
N GLY A 136 -8.82 2.59 12.36
CA GLY A 136 -7.45 2.18 12.00
C GLY A 136 -7.35 1.59 10.59
N ILE A 137 -8.34 1.87 9.74
CA ILE A 137 -8.42 1.39 8.36
C ILE A 137 -8.43 2.52 7.32
N ALA A 138 -8.40 3.79 7.76
CA ALA A 138 -8.45 4.92 6.84
C ALA A 138 -7.18 5.00 5.99
N ALA A 139 -7.35 5.10 4.67
CA ALA A 139 -6.23 5.30 3.76
C ALA A 139 -5.43 6.57 4.09
N ALA A 140 -6.12 7.61 4.62
CA ALA A 140 -5.52 8.85 5.07
C ALA A 140 -4.59 8.72 6.28
N GLU A 141 -4.56 7.56 6.94
CA GLU A 141 -3.62 7.23 8.03
C GLU A 141 -2.60 6.20 7.58
N THR A 142 -3.06 5.08 7.04
CA THR A 142 -2.21 3.91 6.77
C THR A 142 -1.20 4.15 5.66
N VAL A 143 -1.58 4.87 4.59
CA VAL A 143 -0.67 5.22 3.49
C VAL A 143 0.38 6.23 3.91
N PRO A 144 0.06 7.38 4.57
CA PRO A 144 1.05 8.28 5.14
C PRO A 144 2.05 7.61 6.07
N VAL A 145 1.57 6.75 6.98
CA VAL A 145 2.41 5.96 7.87
C VAL A 145 3.37 5.06 7.09
N ALA A 146 2.88 4.36 6.07
CA ALA A 146 3.71 3.47 5.26
C ALA A 146 4.80 4.23 4.50
N LEU A 147 4.48 5.38 3.89
CA LEU A 147 5.44 6.22 3.17
C LEU A 147 6.50 6.81 4.12
N ALA A 148 6.08 7.30 5.29
CA ALA A 148 6.99 7.87 6.30
C ALA A 148 7.95 6.82 6.86
N LEU A 149 7.46 5.63 7.22
CA LEU A 149 8.30 4.56 7.74
C LEU A 149 9.23 3.96 6.69
N ALA A 150 8.78 3.83 5.43
CA ALA A 150 9.66 3.43 4.33
C ALA A 150 10.82 4.43 4.15
N THR A 151 10.52 5.73 4.26
CA THR A 151 11.53 6.81 4.17
C THR A 151 12.50 6.75 5.36
N ALA A 152 12.00 6.73 6.60
CA ALA A 152 12.82 6.72 7.81
C ALA A 152 13.70 5.45 7.90
N ALA A 153 13.20 4.31 7.45
CA ALA A 153 13.94 3.07 7.34
C ALA A 153 14.87 3.00 6.11
N ARG A 154 14.88 4.03 5.25
CA ARG A 154 15.65 4.05 3.99
C ARG A 154 15.39 2.82 3.12
N GLY A 155 14.13 2.43 2.98
CA GLY A 155 13.69 1.27 2.21
C GLY A 155 13.98 -0.09 2.84
N ARG A 156 14.53 -0.17 4.06
CA ARG A 156 14.86 -1.44 4.72
C ARG A 156 13.62 -2.10 5.33
N ILE A 157 13.19 -3.21 4.71
CA ILE A 157 11.99 -3.96 5.13
C ILE A 157 12.10 -4.46 6.58
N ALA A 158 13.27 -4.94 7.00
CA ALA A 158 13.49 -5.49 8.34
C ALA A 158 13.38 -4.45 9.47
N GLU A 159 13.37 -3.16 9.13
CA GLU A 159 13.15 -2.05 10.07
C GLU A 159 11.74 -1.46 9.93
N ALA A 160 11.30 -1.22 8.67
CA ALA A 160 10.04 -0.55 8.39
C ALA A 160 8.81 -1.35 8.82
N VAL A 161 8.78 -2.65 8.54
CA VAL A 161 7.63 -3.52 8.86
C VAL A 161 7.42 -3.68 10.37
N PRO A 162 8.46 -4.00 11.19
CA PRO A 162 8.28 -4.04 12.64
C PRO A 162 7.90 -2.69 13.25
N ALA A 163 8.43 -1.58 12.73
CA ALA A 163 8.05 -0.25 13.18
C ALA A 163 6.55 0.03 12.91
N ALA A 164 6.03 -0.31 11.73
CA ALA A 164 4.62 -0.19 11.43
C ALA A 164 3.73 -1.05 12.34
N ALA A 165 4.19 -2.26 12.68
CA ALA A 165 3.47 -3.15 13.59
C ALA A 165 3.39 -2.62 15.04
N CYS A 166 4.24 -1.67 15.43
CA CYS A 166 4.16 -1.01 16.73
C CYS A 166 3.03 0.04 16.81
N LEU A 167 2.49 0.50 15.68
CA LEU A 167 1.35 1.42 15.64
C LEU A 167 0.05 0.62 15.74
N SER A 168 -0.39 0.32 16.94
CA SER A 168 -1.41 -0.70 17.23
C SER A 168 -2.73 -0.50 16.46
N ARG A 169 -3.16 0.74 16.25
CA ARG A 169 -4.41 1.04 15.54
C ARG A 169 -4.36 0.74 14.05
N VAL A 170 -3.22 0.96 13.41
CA VAL A 170 -3.02 0.75 11.97
C VAL A 170 -2.23 -0.52 11.67
N ALA A 171 -1.93 -1.34 12.67
CA ALA A 171 -1.14 -2.57 12.56
C ALA A 171 -1.79 -3.65 11.69
N ASP A 172 -3.07 -3.50 11.33
CA ASP A 172 -3.78 -4.42 10.45
C ASP A 172 -3.29 -4.30 8.98
N SER A 173 -3.06 -3.09 8.50
CA SER A 173 -2.71 -2.85 7.08
C SER A 173 -1.40 -2.12 6.87
N ALA A 174 -0.99 -1.19 7.74
CA ALA A 174 0.24 -0.42 7.53
C ALA A 174 1.50 -1.29 7.36
N PRO A 175 1.69 -2.40 8.10
CA PRO A 175 2.80 -3.33 7.85
C PRO A 175 2.78 -3.95 6.46
N ALA A 176 1.59 -4.24 5.92
CA ALA A 176 1.45 -4.80 4.58
C ALA A 176 1.80 -3.77 3.50
N LEU A 177 1.34 -2.52 3.65
CA LEU A 177 1.63 -1.43 2.71
C LEU A 177 3.12 -1.09 2.69
N VAL A 178 3.72 -0.87 3.87
CA VAL A 178 5.16 -0.59 3.95
C VAL A 178 6.00 -1.78 3.51
N GLY A 179 5.54 -3.00 3.79
CA GLY A 179 6.19 -4.24 3.38
C GLY A 179 6.18 -4.42 1.86
N ALA A 180 5.07 -4.08 1.19
CA ALA A 180 4.99 -4.11 -0.27
C ALA A 180 5.99 -3.13 -0.90
N LEU A 181 6.05 -1.88 -0.42
CA LEU A 181 6.97 -0.87 -0.93
C LEU A 181 8.45 -1.24 -0.64
N THR A 182 8.78 -1.59 0.61
CA THR A 182 10.17 -1.89 0.98
C THR A 182 10.63 -3.25 0.47
N GLY A 183 9.71 -4.20 0.28
CA GLY A 183 9.99 -5.47 -0.38
C GLY A 183 10.30 -5.29 -1.87
N ALA A 184 9.56 -4.42 -2.56
CA ALA A 184 9.83 -4.06 -3.96
C ALA A 184 11.19 -3.35 -4.11
N LEU A 185 11.54 -2.46 -3.16
CA LEU A 185 12.83 -1.75 -3.15
C LEU A 185 14.02 -2.69 -2.92
N GLY A 186 13.89 -3.63 -2.00
CA GLY A 186 15.00 -4.49 -1.59
C GLY A 186 15.08 -5.83 -2.32
N GLY A 187 14.01 -6.25 -2.97
CA GLY A 187 13.88 -7.56 -3.59
C GLY A 187 13.84 -8.72 -2.58
N ALA A 188 13.71 -9.93 -3.08
CA ALA A 188 13.53 -11.13 -2.26
C ALA A 188 14.69 -11.39 -1.27
N THR A 189 15.91 -10.97 -1.59
CA THR A 189 17.10 -11.15 -0.74
C THR A 189 17.12 -10.25 0.49
N ALA A 190 16.45 -9.11 0.44
CA ALA A 190 16.35 -8.18 1.57
C ALA A 190 15.32 -8.63 2.61
N ILE A 191 14.40 -9.53 2.25
CA ILE A 191 13.41 -10.09 3.18
C ILE A 191 14.10 -11.12 4.09
N PRO A 192 14.01 -11.02 5.43
CA PRO A 192 14.58 -12.01 6.33
C PRO A 192 14.13 -13.42 5.99
N ALA A 193 15.07 -14.38 5.98
CA ALA A 193 14.80 -15.75 5.55
C ALA A 193 13.65 -16.39 6.34
N THR A 194 13.62 -16.17 7.66
CA THR A 194 12.53 -16.66 8.52
C THR A 194 11.16 -16.15 8.11
N TRP A 195 11.07 -14.88 7.66
CA TRP A 195 9.80 -14.32 7.18
C TRP A 195 9.38 -14.93 5.85
N ARG A 196 10.34 -15.05 4.90
CA ARG A 196 10.07 -15.69 3.60
C ARG A 196 9.54 -17.12 3.78
N ASP A 197 10.18 -17.91 4.65
CA ASP A 197 9.81 -19.30 4.89
C ASP A 197 8.43 -19.39 5.57
N THR A 198 8.16 -18.54 6.55
CA THR A 198 6.89 -18.56 7.29
C THR A 198 5.72 -18.03 6.45
N CYS A 199 5.93 -17.01 5.63
CA CYS A 199 4.87 -16.34 4.86
C CYS A 199 4.73 -16.89 3.44
N ARG A 200 5.56 -17.85 3.02
CA ARG A 200 5.60 -18.38 1.66
C ARG A 200 4.29 -19.01 1.22
N THR A 201 3.61 -19.69 2.12
CA THR A 201 2.42 -20.48 1.81
C THR A 201 1.17 -19.83 2.38
N LEU A 202 0.15 -19.62 1.53
CA LEU A 202 -1.12 -19.05 1.98
C LEU A 202 -1.85 -20.01 2.91
N SER A 203 -2.30 -19.50 4.07
CA SER A 203 -3.11 -20.24 5.04
C SER A 203 -4.57 -20.44 4.59
N GLY A 204 -5.04 -19.64 3.62
CA GLY A 204 -6.41 -19.70 3.13
C GLY A 204 -7.45 -19.03 4.03
N CYS A 205 -7.04 -18.22 5.03
CA CYS A 205 -7.97 -17.56 5.96
C CYS A 205 -9.07 -16.76 5.25
N ALA A 206 -8.72 -15.95 4.25
CA ALA A 206 -9.68 -15.15 3.51
C ALA A 206 -10.38 -15.94 2.40
N LEU A 207 -9.66 -16.84 1.73
CA LEU A 207 -10.14 -17.66 0.63
C LEU A 207 -9.65 -19.10 0.81
N PRO A 208 -10.44 -20.00 1.43
CA PRO A 208 -10.03 -21.39 1.73
C PRO A 208 -9.53 -22.16 0.51
N ARG A 209 -10.03 -21.88 -0.69
CA ARG A 209 -9.59 -22.50 -1.95
C ARG A 209 -8.12 -22.20 -2.31
N LEU A 210 -7.51 -21.20 -1.68
CA LEU A 210 -6.12 -20.80 -1.90
C LEU A 210 -5.16 -21.36 -0.84
N THR A 211 -5.66 -22.19 0.08
CA THR A 211 -4.81 -22.88 1.07
C THR A 211 -3.71 -23.65 0.36
N GLY A 212 -2.47 -23.47 0.80
CA GLY A 212 -1.32 -24.17 0.25
C GLY A 212 -0.70 -23.52 -1.00
N THR A 213 -1.27 -22.41 -1.52
CA THR A 213 -0.67 -21.69 -2.64
C THR A 213 0.68 -21.11 -2.24
N ASP A 214 1.72 -21.42 -3.02
CA ASP A 214 3.07 -20.87 -2.86
C ASP A 214 3.16 -19.47 -3.51
N LEU A 215 3.48 -18.47 -2.71
CA LEU A 215 3.56 -17.07 -3.20
C LEU A 215 4.76 -16.85 -4.13
N VAL A 216 5.84 -17.60 -3.99
CA VAL A 216 7.02 -17.46 -4.86
C VAL A 216 6.72 -18.02 -6.24
N GLU A 217 6.02 -19.17 -6.31
CA GLU A 217 5.55 -19.73 -7.58
C GLU A 217 4.55 -18.80 -8.27
N LEU A 218 3.62 -18.22 -7.50
CA LEU A 218 2.65 -17.26 -8.03
C LEU A 218 3.35 -15.99 -8.57
N ALA A 219 4.35 -15.47 -7.85
CA ALA A 219 5.15 -14.34 -8.33
C ALA A 219 5.89 -14.67 -9.63
N GLY A 220 6.46 -15.87 -9.74
CA GLY A 220 7.12 -16.33 -10.98
C GLY A 220 6.16 -16.45 -12.17
N LEU A 221 4.92 -16.88 -11.95
CA LEU A 221 3.88 -16.90 -12.98
C LEU A 221 3.49 -15.48 -13.43
N LEU A 222 3.42 -14.54 -12.49
CA LEU A 222 3.12 -13.15 -12.79
C LEU A 222 4.27 -12.51 -13.59
N GLU A 223 5.51 -12.75 -13.21
CA GLU A 223 6.71 -12.30 -13.94
C GLU A 223 6.72 -12.84 -15.38
N ALA A 224 6.46 -14.13 -15.54
CA ALA A 224 6.41 -14.77 -16.87
C ALA A 224 5.28 -14.23 -17.77
N ALA A 225 4.21 -13.69 -17.20
CA ALA A 225 3.08 -13.11 -17.92
C ALA A 225 3.30 -11.63 -18.29
N GLN A 226 4.35 -10.98 -17.79
CA GLN A 226 4.63 -9.58 -18.09
C GLN A 226 5.17 -9.42 -19.52
N PRO A 227 4.76 -8.36 -20.26
CA PRO A 227 5.44 -8.00 -21.48
C PRO A 227 6.90 -7.59 -21.17
N PRO A 228 7.84 -7.83 -22.11
CA PRO A 228 9.22 -7.39 -21.90
C PRO A 228 9.27 -5.88 -21.64
N LEU A 229 10.09 -5.47 -20.67
CA LEU A 229 10.28 -4.05 -20.38
C LEU A 229 10.76 -3.33 -21.64
N PRO A 230 10.21 -2.16 -22.00
CA PRO A 230 10.66 -1.39 -23.13
C PRO A 230 12.12 -0.96 -22.86
N GLY A 231 13.08 -1.50 -23.61
CA GLY A 231 14.48 -1.09 -23.61
C GLY A 231 15.48 -2.05 -22.90
N GLY A 232 15.12 -3.32 -22.71
CA GLY A 232 16.08 -4.37 -22.37
C GLY A 232 16.86 -4.86 -23.59
#